data_6a14e6e30cd1f8c97262062a0420783d
#
_entry.id   6a14e6e30cd1f8c97262062a0420783d
#
_cell.length_a   1.000
_cell.length_b   1.000
_cell.length_c   1.000
_cell.angle_alpha   90.00
_cell.angle_beta   90.00
_cell.angle_gamma   90.00
#
_symmetry.space_group_name_H-M   'P 1'
#
loop_
_entity.id
_entity.type
_entity.pdbx_description
1 polymer ?
#
loop_
_entity_poly.entity_id
_entity_poly.type
_entity_poly.pdbx_seq_one_letter_code
_entity_poly.pdbx_strand_id
1 'polypeptide(L)'
;MLAVVVLPFLSYYTVNEGERGILLRYGKIVKVAEPGLGFKIPFMESVEKISTRNQAVVYQGLQAYSRDQQPAQMTVSVSFHIKPSEAGAVYTTYNTIEALKDRLIVRQLPTQLENVFGQYTAISAVQDRTKLVQDLQNAMRKAVVGPVVIDGVQIENIDFSDAYEKSIEDRMKAEVAIATRKQNLETEKIQAQIAVTQAQAEADSKLAAAKAEAETIRVRGAAEAETIRLKSAAEAEAIRLRGEALRENPGLVALTTAERWDGKLPDT
;
A
#
# COMPACT_ATOMS: atom_id res chain seq x y z
N MET A 1 6.10 -40.43 69.77
CA MET A 1 5.65 -39.00 69.79
C MET A 1 6.00 -38.20 68.57
N LEU A 2 7.13 -38.41 67.87
CA LEU A 2 7.53 -37.69 66.67
C LEU A 2 6.57 -37.91 65.48
N ALA A 3 5.98 -39.12 65.34
CA ALA A 3 5.06 -39.45 64.25
C ALA A 3 3.76 -38.64 64.27
N VAL A 4 3.24 -38.25 65.41
CA VAL A 4 2.00 -37.51 65.59
C VAL A 4 2.12 -36.04 65.19
N VAL A 5 3.34 -35.47 65.26
CA VAL A 5 3.62 -34.09 64.90
C VAL A 5 3.88 -33.93 63.38
N VAL A 6 4.39 -34.96 62.70
CA VAL A 6 4.75 -34.94 61.26
C VAL A 6 3.54 -35.21 60.37
N LEU A 7 2.54 -35.98 60.82
CA LEU A 7 1.31 -36.33 60.07
C LEU A 7 0.54 -35.10 59.54
N PRO A 8 0.30 -34.02 60.32
CA PRO A 8 -0.44 -32.87 59.81
C PRO A 8 0.30 -32.11 58.71
N PHE A 9 1.64 -32.08 58.71
CA PHE A 9 2.44 -31.42 57.69
C PHE A 9 2.41 -32.16 56.33
N LEU A 10 2.16 -33.44 56.30
CA LEU A 10 2.03 -34.26 55.09
C LEU A 10 0.59 -34.33 54.56
N SER A 11 -0.37 -33.77 55.31
CA SER A 11 -1.80 -33.88 55.01
C SER A 11 -2.37 -32.77 54.18
N TYR A 12 -1.64 -31.67 53.93
CA TYR A 12 -2.16 -30.60 53.10
C TYR A 12 -1.48 -30.55 51.71
N TYR A 13 -2.17 -30.02 50.75
CA TYR A 13 -1.67 -29.69 49.41
C TYR A 13 -2.25 -28.35 48.95
N THR A 14 -1.53 -27.68 48.05
CA THR A 14 -1.98 -26.43 47.43
C THR A 14 -2.08 -26.63 45.93
N VAL A 15 -3.13 -26.09 45.34
CA VAL A 15 -3.31 -26.00 43.88
C VAL A 15 -3.28 -24.53 43.51
N ASN A 16 -2.40 -24.17 42.57
CA ASN A 16 -2.24 -22.79 42.16
C ASN A 16 -3.43 -22.37 41.23
N GLU A 17 -3.66 -21.07 41.15
CA GLU A 17 -4.59 -20.51 40.15
C GLU A 17 -4.13 -20.89 38.75
N GLY A 18 -5.08 -21.34 37.91
CA GLY A 18 -4.78 -21.87 36.57
C GLY A 18 -4.29 -23.31 36.53
N GLU A 19 -4.41 -24.05 37.63
CA GLU A 19 -4.18 -25.49 37.75
C GLU A 19 -5.43 -26.21 38.30
N ARG A 20 -5.52 -27.51 38.07
CA ARG A 20 -6.44 -28.41 38.77
C ARG A 20 -5.68 -29.54 39.40
N GLY A 21 -6.01 -29.85 40.64
CA GLY A 21 -5.41 -30.94 41.38
C GLY A 21 -6.25 -32.23 41.20
N ILE A 22 -5.61 -33.27 40.71
CA ILE A 22 -6.26 -34.59 40.60
C ILE A 22 -5.89 -35.37 41.84
N LEU A 23 -6.83 -35.51 42.79
CA LEU A 23 -6.63 -36.29 44.00
C LEU A 23 -6.81 -37.78 43.69
N LEU A 24 -5.75 -38.52 43.86
CA LEU A 24 -5.69 -39.96 43.61
C LEU A 24 -5.59 -40.72 44.92
N ARG A 25 -6.36 -41.77 45.09
CA ARG A 25 -6.24 -42.74 46.16
C ARG A 25 -5.89 -44.10 45.58
N TYR A 26 -4.69 -44.59 45.86
CA TYR A 26 -4.17 -45.82 45.26
C TYR A 26 -4.30 -45.84 43.72
N GLY A 27 -4.02 -44.69 43.08
CA GLY A 27 -4.11 -44.53 41.62
C GLY A 27 -5.53 -44.28 41.05
N LYS A 28 -6.60 -44.34 41.87
CA LYS A 28 -7.96 -44.03 41.47
C LYS A 28 -8.28 -42.55 41.73
N ILE A 29 -8.86 -41.86 40.73
CA ILE A 29 -9.33 -40.48 40.90
C ILE A 29 -10.48 -40.46 41.91
N VAL A 30 -10.30 -39.71 42.99
CA VAL A 30 -11.31 -39.48 44.03
C VAL A 30 -12.03 -38.15 43.75
N LYS A 31 -11.25 -37.12 43.43
CA LYS A 31 -11.74 -35.75 43.30
C LYS A 31 -10.88 -34.96 42.35
N VAL A 32 -11.44 -34.03 41.62
CA VAL A 32 -10.75 -32.93 40.94
C VAL A 32 -10.84 -31.71 41.85
N ALA A 33 -9.73 -31.29 42.40
CA ALA A 33 -9.65 -30.15 43.32
C ALA A 33 -9.50 -28.84 42.55
N GLU A 34 -10.19 -27.84 43.03
CA GLU A 34 -10.07 -26.45 42.57
C GLU A 34 -8.83 -25.78 43.15
N PRO A 35 -8.40 -24.60 42.63
CA PRO A 35 -7.31 -23.84 43.24
C PRO A 35 -7.56 -23.52 44.68
N GLY A 36 -6.50 -23.55 45.48
CA GLY A 36 -6.54 -23.28 46.90
C GLY A 36 -5.85 -24.36 47.75
N LEU A 37 -6.11 -24.33 49.06
CA LEU A 37 -5.63 -25.29 50.04
C LEU A 37 -6.60 -26.48 50.12
N GLY A 38 -6.04 -27.69 50.00
CA GLY A 38 -6.77 -28.92 50.19
C GLY A 38 -6.08 -29.85 51.21
N PHE A 39 -6.82 -30.85 51.64
CA PHE A 39 -6.26 -31.88 52.54
C PHE A 39 -6.28 -33.23 51.85
N LYS A 40 -5.25 -34.02 52.08
CA LYS A 40 -5.07 -35.40 51.60
C LYS A 40 -4.70 -36.32 52.72
N ILE A 41 -5.02 -37.59 52.58
CA ILE A 41 -4.59 -38.63 53.55
C ILE A 41 -3.15 -39.03 53.18
N PRO A 42 -2.17 -38.81 54.09
CA PRO A 42 -0.76 -39.18 53.85
C PRO A 42 -0.68 -40.69 53.54
N PHE A 43 0.27 -41.04 52.68
CA PHE A 43 0.58 -42.42 52.25
C PHE A 43 -0.52 -43.12 51.41
N MET A 44 -1.76 -42.66 51.45
CA MET A 44 -2.88 -43.23 50.67
C MET A 44 -3.24 -42.38 49.48
N GLU A 45 -3.06 -41.10 49.56
CA GLU A 45 -3.46 -40.15 48.54
C GLU A 45 -2.28 -39.36 47.98
N SER A 46 -2.28 -39.22 46.66
CA SER A 46 -1.39 -38.32 45.89
C SER A 46 -2.17 -37.28 45.14
N VAL A 47 -1.54 -36.16 44.80
CA VAL A 47 -2.14 -35.09 44.03
C VAL A 47 -1.27 -34.82 42.82
N GLU A 48 -1.83 -35.01 41.63
CA GLU A 48 -1.24 -34.63 40.38
C GLU A 48 -1.83 -33.30 39.92
N LYS A 49 -0.99 -32.41 39.42
CA LYS A 49 -1.44 -31.07 38.98
C LYS A 49 -1.47 -30.99 37.46
N ILE A 50 -2.60 -30.56 36.92
CA ILE A 50 -2.79 -30.33 35.48
C ILE A 50 -2.99 -28.83 35.25
N SER A 51 -2.12 -28.23 34.47
CA SER A 51 -2.25 -26.82 34.10
C SER A 51 -3.42 -26.65 33.12
N THR A 52 -4.28 -25.68 33.42
CA THR A 52 -5.39 -25.27 32.58
C THR A 52 -5.12 -23.92 31.91
N ARG A 53 -3.89 -23.39 32.08
CA ARG A 53 -3.44 -22.14 31.46
C ARG A 53 -3.27 -22.32 29.97
N ASN A 54 -3.34 -21.20 29.24
CA ASN A 54 -3.01 -21.20 27.82
C ASN A 54 -1.52 -21.56 27.65
N GLN A 55 -1.26 -22.47 26.74
CA GLN A 55 0.07 -22.95 26.37
C GLN A 55 0.22 -22.84 24.86
N ALA A 56 1.43 -22.52 24.39
CA ALA A 56 1.76 -22.54 23.00
C ALA A 56 2.82 -23.61 22.71
N VAL A 57 2.68 -24.28 21.58
CA VAL A 57 3.65 -25.25 21.08
C VAL A 57 4.03 -24.88 19.66
N VAL A 58 5.32 -24.81 19.40
CA VAL A 58 5.86 -24.51 18.08
C VAL A 58 6.33 -25.80 17.41
N TYR A 59 5.86 -26.04 16.22
CA TYR A 59 6.25 -27.16 15.37
C TYR A 59 7.02 -26.63 14.17
N GLN A 60 8.27 -27.06 14.04
CA GLN A 60 9.18 -26.64 12.96
C GLN A 60 9.29 -27.73 11.89
N GLY A 61 9.56 -27.31 10.67
CA GLY A 61 9.87 -28.24 9.58
C GLY A 61 8.68 -29.07 9.09
N LEU A 62 7.44 -28.61 9.30
CA LEU A 62 6.26 -29.24 8.74
C LEU A 62 6.27 -29.09 7.22
N GLN A 63 6.26 -30.20 6.51
CA GLN A 63 6.22 -30.21 5.05
C GLN A 63 4.80 -30.31 4.55
N ALA A 64 4.47 -29.51 3.54
CA ALA A 64 3.20 -29.59 2.83
C ALA A 64 3.38 -29.14 1.37
N TYR A 65 2.46 -29.59 0.51
CA TYR A 65 2.44 -29.20 -0.90
C TYR A 65 1.28 -28.24 -1.16
N SER A 66 1.57 -27.18 -1.88
CA SER A 66 0.54 -26.25 -2.34
C SER A 66 -0.28 -26.87 -3.48
N ARG A 67 -1.39 -26.22 -3.85
CA ARG A 67 -2.26 -26.66 -4.96
C ARG A 67 -1.52 -26.76 -6.30
N ASP A 68 -0.53 -25.92 -6.52
CA ASP A 68 0.37 -25.92 -7.68
C ASP A 68 1.61 -26.78 -7.47
N GLN A 69 1.52 -27.76 -6.52
CA GLN A 69 2.54 -28.78 -6.24
C GLN A 69 3.92 -28.24 -5.84
N GLN A 70 3.97 -27.03 -5.26
CA GLN A 70 5.21 -26.52 -4.72
C GLN A 70 5.39 -27.02 -3.29
N PRO A 71 6.55 -27.67 -2.98
CA PRO A 71 6.86 -28.07 -1.62
C PRO A 71 7.19 -26.81 -0.77
N ALA A 72 6.67 -26.79 0.44
CA ALA A 72 6.98 -25.77 1.42
C ALA A 72 7.27 -26.39 2.77
N GLN A 73 8.24 -25.84 3.49
CA GLN A 73 8.48 -26.13 4.90
C GLN A 73 7.89 -25.00 5.73
N MET A 74 7.11 -25.36 6.74
CA MET A 74 6.41 -24.39 7.56
C MET A 74 6.72 -24.56 9.04
N THR A 75 6.79 -23.45 9.74
CA THR A 75 6.80 -23.41 11.20
C THR A 75 5.42 -22.94 11.66
N VAL A 76 4.76 -23.77 12.46
CA VAL A 76 3.42 -23.48 12.94
C VAL A 76 3.38 -23.51 14.46
N SER A 77 2.83 -22.45 15.05
CA SER A 77 2.58 -22.34 16.48
C SER A 77 1.10 -22.55 16.77
N VAL A 78 0.80 -23.42 17.73
CA VAL A 78 -0.55 -23.73 18.17
C VAL A 78 -0.71 -23.37 19.64
N SER A 79 -1.63 -22.45 19.92
CA SER A 79 -2.02 -22.08 21.28
C SER A 79 -3.27 -22.82 21.70
N PHE A 80 -3.25 -23.41 22.88
CA PHE A 80 -4.35 -24.20 23.40
C PHE A 80 -4.42 -24.12 24.92
N HIS A 81 -5.56 -24.45 25.46
CA HIS A 81 -5.77 -24.67 26.89
C HIS A 81 -6.65 -25.90 27.17
N ILE A 82 -6.56 -26.41 28.39
CA ILE A 82 -7.40 -27.52 28.86
C ILE A 82 -8.62 -26.93 29.57
N LYS A 83 -9.82 -27.42 29.22
CA LYS A 83 -11.04 -27.05 29.95
C LYS A 83 -10.92 -27.48 31.40
N PRO A 84 -11.09 -26.57 32.39
CA PRO A 84 -10.96 -26.91 33.80
C PRO A 84 -11.86 -28.06 34.27
N SER A 85 -13.06 -28.17 33.67
CA SER A 85 -14.03 -29.26 33.95
C SER A 85 -13.56 -30.63 33.48
N GLU A 86 -12.68 -30.69 32.48
CA GLU A 86 -12.20 -31.92 31.85
C GLU A 86 -10.80 -32.36 32.31
N ALA A 87 -10.20 -31.67 33.30
CA ALA A 87 -8.88 -32.01 33.81
C ALA A 87 -8.79 -33.48 34.31
N GLY A 88 -9.86 -33.99 34.88
CA GLY A 88 -9.94 -35.41 35.27
C GLY A 88 -9.90 -36.39 34.09
N ALA A 89 -10.57 -36.03 33.00
CA ALA A 89 -10.57 -36.82 31.76
C ALA A 89 -9.17 -36.79 31.09
N VAL A 90 -8.44 -35.65 31.15
CA VAL A 90 -7.06 -35.55 30.68
C VAL A 90 -6.19 -36.56 31.38
N TYR A 91 -6.26 -36.61 32.71
CA TYR A 91 -5.47 -37.56 33.49
C TYR A 91 -5.81 -39.01 33.18
N THR A 92 -7.12 -39.33 33.10
CA THR A 92 -7.56 -40.72 32.84
C THR A 92 -7.12 -41.22 31.48
N THR A 93 -7.19 -40.37 30.44
CA THR A 93 -6.97 -40.78 29.06
C THR A 93 -5.54 -40.61 28.59
N TYR A 94 -4.88 -39.53 29.06
CA TYR A 94 -3.56 -39.12 28.56
C TYR A 94 -2.48 -39.14 29.61
N ASN A 95 -2.83 -39.16 30.89
CA ASN A 95 -1.97 -39.13 32.07
C ASN A 95 -1.21 -37.77 32.20
N THR A 96 -0.61 -37.26 31.13
CA THR A 96 0.17 -36.02 31.14
C THR A 96 -0.27 -35.08 30.02
N ILE A 97 0.05 -33.78 30.14
CA ILE A 97 -0.22 -32.77 29.13
C ILE A 97 0.62 -33.03 27.87
N GLU A 98 1.83 -33.53 28.02
CA GLU A 98 2.76 -33.89 26.95
C GLU A 98 2.12 -34.99 26.06
N ALA A 99 1.66 -36.07 26.69
CA ALA A 99 1.00 -37.16 25.97
C ALA A 99 -0.30 -36.71 25.28
N LEU A 100 -1.04 -35.78 25.87
CA LEU A 100 -2.21 -35.18 25.27
C LEU A 100 -1.84 -34.35 24.02
N LYS A 101 -0.81 -33.48 24.13
CA LYS A 101 -0.31 -32.71 22.98
C LYS A 101 0.08 -33.63 21.83
N ASP A 102 0.89 -34.66 22.12
CA ASP A 102 1.39 -35.56 21.09
C ASP A 102 0.29 -36.35 20.39
N ARG A 103 -0.71 -36.80 21.14
CA ARG A 103 -1.80 -37.61 20.58
C ARG A 103 -2.88 -36.80 19.86
N LEU A 104 -3.19 -35.59 20.31
CA LEU A 104 -4.27 -34.77 19.76
C LEU A 104 -3.76 -33.68 18.81
N ILE A 105 -2.71 -32.94 19.16
CA ILE A 105 -2.29 -31.77 18.39
C ILE A 105 -1.22 -32.18 17.36
N VAL A 106 -0.11 -32.79 17.82
CA VAL A 106 1.02 -33.15 16.94
C VAL A 106 0.56 -34.06 15.81
N ARG A 107 -0.31 -35.02 16.10
CA ARG A 107 -0.79 -35.98 15.12
C ARG A 107 -1.74 -35.38 14.09
N GLN A 108 -2.56 -34.40 14.49
CA GLN A 108 -3.56 -33.81 13.61
C GLN A 108 -3.00 -32.65 12.78
N LEU A 109 -2.04 -31.91 13.33
CA LEU A 109 -1.53 -30.69 12.71
C LEU A 109 -0.97 -30.91 11.29
N PRO A 110 -0.11 -31.89 11.00
CA PRO A 110 0.39 -32.11 9.64
C PRO A 110 -0.74 -32.38 8.65
N THR A 111 -1.65 -33.27 9.00
CA THR A 111 -2.78 -33.65 8.13
C THR A 111 -3.69 -32.45 7.83
N GLN A 112 -4.01 -31.63 8.85
CA GLN A 112 -4.84 -30.46 8.62
C GLN A 112 -4.09 -29.37 7.85
N LEU A 113 -2.79 -29.23 8.09
CA LEU A 113 -1.94 -28.32 7.33
C LEU A 113 -1.90 -28.70 5.86
N GLU A 114 -1.64 -29.96 5.54
CA GLU A 114 -1.63 -30.46 4.15
C GLU A 114 -2.98 -30.24 3.46
N ASN A 115 -4.07 -30.58 4.14
CA ASN A 115 -5.42 -30.42 3.60
C ASN A 115 -5.79 -28.96 3.30
N VAL A 116 -5.41 -28.05 4.17
CA VAL A 116 -5.71 -26.62 4.02
C VAL A 116 -4.74 -25.98 3.03
N PHE A 117 -3.45 -26.23 3.18
CA PHE A 117 -2.42 -25.65 2.30
C PHE A 117 -2.55 -26.10 0.84
N GLY A 118 -2.96 -27.35 0.62
CA GLY A 118 -3.25 -27.89 -0.72
C GLY A 118 -4.42 -27.19 -1.45
N GLN A 119 -5.18 -26.34 -0.79
CA GLN A 119 -6.21 -25.52 -1.42
C GLN A 119 -5.66 -24.18 -1.94
N TYR A 120 -4.49 -23.77 -1.48
CA TYR A 120 -3.83 -22.52 -1.83
C TYR A 120 -2.70 -22.76 -2.83
N THR A 121 -2.52 -21.85 -3.78
CA THR A 121 -1.28 -21.78 -4.56
C THR A 121 -0.17 -21.19 -3.69
N ALA A 122 1.10 -21.43 -4.02
CA ALA A 122 2.22 -20.87 -3.28
C ALA A 122 2.12 -19.33 -3.16
N ILE A 123 1.73 -18.66 -4.24
CA ILE A 123 1.54 -17.19 -4.26
C ILE A 123 0.37 -16.77 -3.35
N SER A 124 -0.79 -17.43 -3.46
CA SER A 124 -1.96 -17.06 -2.66
C SER A 124 -1.77 -17.37 -1.18
N ALA A 125 -0.99 -18.38 -0.82
CA ALA A 125 -0.65 -18.69 0.56
C ALA A 125 0.12 -17.56 1.25
N VAL A 126 0.95 -16.83 0.50
CA VAL A 126 1.71 -15.67 1.01
C VAL A 126 0.83 -14.41 1.00
N GLN A 127 0.09 -14.17 -0.09
CA GLN A 127 -0.74 -12.96 -0.24
C GLN A 127 -1.95 -12.96 0.69
N ASP A 128 -2.65 -14.10 0.81
CA ASP A 128 -3.85 -14.27 1.63
C ASP A 128 -3.55 -15.01 2.95
N ARG A 129 -2.39 -14.77 3.54
CA ARG A 129 -1.90 -15.47 4.73
C ARG A 129 -2.91 -15.47 5.89
N THR A 130 -3.61 -14.37 6.07
CA THR A 130 -4.63 -14.24 7.12
C THR A 130 -5.74 -15.28 6.95
N LYS A 131 -6.20 -15.48 5.72
CA LYS A 131 -7.23 -16.46 5.40
C LYS A 131 -6.73 -17.89 5.57
N LEU A 132 -5.52 -18.18 5.11
CA LEU A 132 -4.86 -19.46 5.32
C LEU A 132 -4.79 -19.84 6.81
N VAL A 133 -4.37 -18.90 7.66
CA VAL A 133 -4.30 -19.08 9.12
C VAL A 133 -5.68 -19.34 9.72
N GLN A 134 -6.71 -18.59 9.29
CA GLN A 134 -8.08 -18.78 9.76
C GLN A 134 -8.64 -20.14 9.35
N ASP A 135 -8.41 -20.56 8.11
CA ASP A 135 -8.86 -21.85 7.61
C ASP A 135 -8.16 -23.01 8.34
N LEU A 136 -6.84 -22.87 8.59
CA LEU A 136 -6.10 -23.86 9.38
C LEU A 136 -6.60 -23.90 10.83
N GLN A 137 -6.84 -22.76 11.46
CA GLN A 137 -7.41 -22.72 12.82
C GLN A 137 -8.79 -23.39 12.88
N ASN A 138 -9.64 -23.13 11.92
CA ASN A 138 -10.96 -23.76 11.82
C ASN A 138 -10.86 -25.27 11.60
N ALA A 139 -9.94 -25.70 10.75
CA ALA A 139 -9.68 -27.13 10.52
C ALA A 139 -9.16 -27.81 11.79
N MET A 140 -8.21 -27.20 12.49
CA MET A 140 -7.68 -27.70 13.76
C MET A 140 -8.76 -27.78 14.85
N ARG A 141 -9.61 -26.77 15.00
CA ARG A 141 -10.73 -26.78 15.96
C ARG A 141 -11.72 -27.90 15.71
N LYS A 142 -11.93 -28.26 14.45
CA LYS A 142 -12.82 -29.37 14.06
C LYS A 142 -12.16 -30.75 14.25
N ALA A 143 -10.86 -30.84 13.99
CA ALA A 143 -10.11 -32.09 14.04
C ALA A 143 -9.72 -32.49 15.47
N VAL A 144 -9.39 -31.51 16.30
CA VAL A 144 -9.02 -31.74 17.70
C VAL A 144 -10.27 -31.77 18.57
N VAL A 145 -10.79 -32.96 18.74
CA VAL A 145 -11.97 -33.21 19.59
C VAL A 145 -11.51 -33.81 20.93
N GLY A 146 -11.90 -33.21 22.04
CA GLY A 146 -11.54 -33.68 23.37
C GLY A 146 -11.45 -32.58 24.42
N PRO A 147 -10.67 -32.82 25.50
CA PRO A 147 -10.58 -31.92 26.65
C PRO A 147 -9.76 -30.63 26.36
N VAL A 148 -9.34 -30.44 25.12
CA VAL A 148 -8.50 -29.34 24.66
C VAL A 148 -9.33 -28.35 23.83
N VAL A 149 -9.06 -27.07 24.03
CA VAL A 149 -9.58 -25.99 23.18
C VAL A 149 -8.39 -25.35 22.44
N ILE A 150 -8.49 -25.28 21.13
CA ILE A 150 -7.53 -24.53 20.28
C ILE A 150 -7.90 -23.05 20.31
N ASP A 151 -7.09 -22.24 20.93
CA ASP A 151 -7.28 -20.79 21.05
C ASP A 151 -6.86 -20.08 19.76
N GLY A 152 -5.67 -20.44 19.25
CA GLY A 152 -5.12 -19.86 18.05
C GLY A 152 -4.14 -20.78 17.33
N VAL A 153 -3.99 -20.55 16.05
CA VAL A 153 -2.95 -21.15 15.21
C VAL A 153 -2.24 -20.02 14.49
N GLN A 154 -0.93 -20.06 14.42
CA GLN A 154 -0.10 -19.08 13.71
C GLN A 154 0.90 -19.82 12.83
N ILE A 155 1.03 -19.39 11.61
CA ILE A 155 2.09 -19.83 10.72
C ILE A 155 3.21 -18.80 10.83
N GLU A 156 4.35 -19.18 11.39
CA GLU A 156 5.49 -18.26 11.63
C GLU A 156 6.30 -18.05 10.36
N ASN A 157 6.58 -19.16 9.65
CA ASN A 157 7.36 -19.14 8.43
C ASN A 157 6.78 -20.09 7.37
N ILE A 158 6.95 -19.73 6.10
CA ILE A 158 6.66 -20.57 4.93
C ILE A 158 7.89 -20.47 4.02
N ASP A 159 8.69 -21.52 3.97
CA ASP A 159 9.89 -21.61 3.15
C ASP A 159 9.60 -22.49 1.93
N PHE A 160 9.74 -21.92 0.76
CA PHE A 160 9.63 -22.66 -0.50
C PHE A 160 11.02 -23.17 -0.94
N SER A 161 11.06 -24.02 -1.98
CA SER A 161 12.34 -24.45 -2.51
C SER A 161 13.08 -23.29 -3.20
N ASP A 162 14.42 -23.28 -3.08
CA ASP A 162 15.30 -22.26 -3.70
C ASP A 162 15.03 -22.10 -5.20
N ALA A 163 14.75 -23.22 -5.89
CA ALA A 163 14.42 -23.23 -7.32
C ALA A 163 13.12 -22.46 -7.61
N TYR A 164 12.11 -22.60 -6.76
CA TYR A 164 10.85 -21.89 -6.89
C TYR A 164 11.02 -20.40 -6.57
N GLU A 165 11.73 -20.07 -5.51
CA GLU A 165 11.99 -18.68 -5.12
C GLU A 165 12.74 -17.93 -6.22
N LYS A 166 13.77 -18.55 -6.79
CA LYS A 166 14.50 -18.02 -7.94
C LYS A 166 13.60 -17.82 -9.16
N SER A 167 12.73 -18.78 -9.46
CA SER A 167 11.76 -18.66 -10.56
C SER A 167 10.80 -17.49 -10.39
N ILE A 168 10.33 -17.27 -9.18
CA ILE A 168 9.46 -16.12 -8.83
C ILE A 168 10.25 -14.80 -8.95
N GLU A 169 11.49 -14.76 -8.45
CA GLU A 169 12.36 -13.59 -8.57
C GLU A 169 12.60 -13.21 -10.04
N ASP A 170 12.95 -14.19 -10.88
CA ASP A 170 13.19 -13.97 -12.31
C ASP A 170 11.91 -13.50 -13.04
N ARG A 171 10.77 -14.07 -12.69
CA ARG A 171 9.47 -13.62 -13.19
C ARG A 171 9.16 -12.18 -12.77
N MET A 172 9.36 -11.83 -11.51
CA MET A 172 9.16 -10.47 -11.02
C MET A 172 10.08 -9.46 -11.73
N LYS A 173 11.36 -9.83 -11.94
CA LYS A 173 12.29 -9.00 -12.72
C LYS A 173 11.80 -8.77 -14.15
N ALA A 174 11.30 -9.82 -14.80
CA ALA A 174 10.74 -9.72 -16.14
C ALA A 174 9.48 -8.83 -16.18
N GLU A 175 8.57 -8.97 -15.23
CA GLU A 175 7.36 -8.14 -15.11
C GLU A 175 7.72 -6.65 -14.88
N VAL A 176 8.67 -6.38 -13.99
CA VAL A 176 9.19 -5.01 -13.76
C VAL A 176 9.83 -4.43 -15.01
N ALA A 177 10.63 -5.22 -15.73
CA ALA A 177 11.24 -4.78 -16.98
C ALA A 177 10.20 -4.43 -18.06
N ILE A 178 9.13 -5.21 -18.17
CA ILE A 178 8.01 -4.93 -19.09
C ILE A 178 7.28 -3.65 -18.67
N ALA A 179 6.99 -3.49 -17.37
CA ALA A 179 6.34 -2.29 -16.85
C ALA A 179 7.19 -1.03 -17.09
N THR A 180 8.50 -1.12 -16.86
CA THR A 180 9.44 -0.03 -17.12
C THR A 180 9.50 0.35 -18.60
N ARG A 181 9.55 -0.64 -19.51
CA ARG A 181 9.53 -0.38 -20.96
C ARG A 181 8.22 0.29 -21.38
N LYS A 182 7.10 -0.16 -20.86
CA LYS A 182 5.79 0.47 -21.11
C LYS A 182 5.77 1.94 -20.66
N GLN A 183 6.29 2.21 -19.47
CA GLN A 183 6.36 3.57 -18.94
C GLN A 183 7.29 4.45 -19.78
N ASN A 184 8.44 3.95 -20.20
CA ASN A 184 9.37 4.69 -21.06
C ASN A 184 8.74 5.02 -22.42
N LEU A 185 8.06 4.06 -23.07
CA LEU A 185 7.34 4.31 -24.32
C LEU A 185 6.25 5.37 -24.18
N GLU A 186 5.52 5.34 -23.07
CA GLU A 186 4.50 6.37 -22.81
C GLU A 186 5.13 7.75 -22.58
N THR A 187 6.23 7.80 -21.85
CA THR A 187 7.00 9.04 -21.64
C THR A 187 7.54 9.59 -22.96
N GLU A 188 8.10 8.75 -23.83
CA GLU A 188 8.57 9.15 -25.17
C GLU A 188 7.45 9.69 -26.04
N LYS A 189 6.27 9.06 -26.02
CA LYS A 189 5.08 9.56 -26.75
C LYS A 189 4.65 10.95 -26.26
N ILE A 190 4.60 11.12 -24.93
CA ILE A 190 4.24 12.41 -24.32
C ILE A 190 5.26 13.47 -24.70
N GLN A 191 6.57 13.16 -24.66
CA GLN A 191 7.63 14.10 -25.04
C GLN A 191 7.53 14.46 -26.53
N ALA A 192 7.28 13.50 -27.42
CA ALA A 192 7.07 13.75 -28.82
C ALA A 192 5.83 14.67 -29.05
N GLN A 193 4.74 14.43 -28.34
CA GLN A 193 3.53 15.24 -28.43
C GLN A 193 3.80 16.67 -27.92
N ILE A 194 4.54 16.83 -26.85
CA ILE A 194 4.94 18.15 -26.34
C ILE A 194 5.79 18.90 -27.37
N ALA A 195 6.76 18.23 -28.00
CA ALA A 195 7.61 18.83 -29.03
C ALA A 195 6.78 19.30 -30.25
N VAL A 196 5.83 18.49 -30.71
CA VAL A 196 4.92 18.88 -31.80
C VAL A 196 4.07 20.08 -31.39
N THR A 197 3.50 20.07 -30.19
CA THR A 197 2.66 21.16 -29.69
C THR A 197 3.46 22.47 -29.54
N GLN A 198 4.70 22.38 -29.06
CA GLN A 198 5.60 23.53 -28.95
C GLN A 198 5.96 24.11 -30.32
N ALA A 199 6.31 23.26 -31.28
CA ALA A 199 6.62 23.69 -32.65
C ALA A 199 5.39 24.37 -33.31
N GLN A 200 4.19 23.82 -33.09
CA GLN A 200 2.95 24.42 -33.61
C GLN A 200 2.67 25.77 -32.96
N ALA A 201 2.81 25.87 -31.64
CA ALA A 201 2.62 27.13 -30.91
C ALA A 201 3.62 28.21 -31.34
N GLU A 202 4.88 27.82 -31.61
CA GLU A 202 5.90 28.75 -32.13
C GLU A 202 5.55 29.24 -33.57
N ALA A 203 5.11 28.33 -34.42
CA ALA A 203 4.67 28.70 -35.79
C ALA A 203 3.46 29.64 -35.74
N ASP A 204 2.45 29.35 -34.92
CA ASP A 204 1.28 30.18 -34.75
C ASP A 204 1.61 31.55 -34.16
N SER A 205 2.55 31.61 -33.21
CA SER A 205 3.06 32.87 -32.66
C SER A 205 3.76 33.72 -33.70
N LYS A 206 4.64 33.15 -34.52
CA LYS A 206 5.30 33.84 -35.63
C LYS A 206 4.30 34.37 -36.67
N LEU A 207 3.30 33.55 -37.00
CA LEU A 207 2.23 33.96 -37.93
C LEU A 207 1.41 35.12 -37.36
N ALA A 208 1.04 35.06 -36.08
CA ALA A 208 0.31 36.13 -35.40
C ALA A 208 1.12 37.44 -35.36
N ALA A 209 2.43 37.36 -35.04
CA ALA A 209 3.32 38.50 -35.03
C ALA A 209 3.46 39.16 -36.44
N ALA A 210 3.65 38.33 -37.47
CA ALA A 210 3.72 38.84 -38.86
C ALA A 210 2.41 39.49 -39.31
N LYS A 211 1.26 38.95 -38.96
CA LYS A 211 -0.06 39.55 -39.24
C LYS A 211 -0.23 40.88 -38.51
N ALA A 212 0.16 40.95 -37.23
CA ALA A 212 0.11 42.21 -36.44
C ALA A 212 1.02 43.31 -37.02
N GLU A 213 2.20 42.92 -37.47
CA GLU A 213 3.15 43.84 -38.10
C GLU A 213 2.59 44.36 -39.44
N ALA A 214 2.08 43.48 -40.29
CA ALA A 214 1.44 43.87 -41.56
C ALA A 214 0.23 44.80 -41.34
N GLU A 215 -0.60 44.54 -40.34
CA GLU A 215 -1.73 45.42 -39.99
C GLU A 215 -1.26 46.76 -39.46
N THR A 216 -0.20 46.78 -38.67
CA THR A 216 0.43 48.05 -38.19
C THR A 216 0.94 48.88 -39.35
N ILE A 217 1.62 48.28 -40.33
CA ILE A 217 2.11 48.97 -41.52
C ILE A 217 0.93 49.50 -42.34
N ARG A 218 -0.13 48.71 -42.51
CA ARG A 218 -1.35 49.11 -43.23
C ARG A 218 -2.04 50.31 -42.58
N VAL A 219 -2.24 50.27 -41.28
CA VAL A 219 -2.87 51.37 -40.50
C VAL A 219 -2.03 52.62 -40.53
N ARG A 220 -0.67 52.52 -40.36
CA ARG A 220 0.22 53.68 -40.49
C ARG A 220 0.21 54.29 -41.87
N GLY A 221 0.30 53.46 -42.91
CA GLY A 221 0.22 53.94 -44.30
C GLY A 221 -1.10 54.62 -44.62
N ALA A 222 -2.23 54.09 -44.12
CA ALA A 222 -3.53 54.75 -44.28
C ALA A 222 -3.59 56.11 -43.54
N ALA A 223 -3.07 56.20 -42.33
CA ALA A 223 -3.01 57.43 -41.55
C ALA A 223 -2.11 58.50 -42.20
N GLU A 224 -0.96 58.06 -42.72
CA GLU A 224 -0.06 58.96 -43.46
C GLU A 224 -0.68 59.49 -44.76
N ALA A 225 -1.32 58.61 -45.52
CA ALA A 225 -2.03 59.01 -46.74
C ALA A 225 -3.16 60.00 -46.43
N GLU A 226 -3.94 59.78 -45.39
CA GLU A 226 -5.00 60.69 -44.94
C GLU A 226 -4.39 62.05 -44.48
N THR A 227 -3.27 62.02 -43.77
CA THR A 227 -2.57 63.23 -43.34
C THR A 227 -2.07 64.03 -44.54
N ILE A 228 -1.47 63.36 -45.53
CA ILE A 228 -1.03 64.01 -46.79
C ILE A 228 -2.25 64.61 -47.52
N ARG A 229 -3.36 63.82 -47.63
CA ARG A 229 -4.60 64.30 -48.27
C ARG A 229 -5.14 65.57 -47.63
N LEU A 230 -5.22 65.61 -46.30
CA LEU A 230 -5.70 66.75 -45.53
C LEU A 230 -4.78 67.97 -45.69
N LYS A 231 -3.45 67.76 -45.63
CA LYS A 231 -2.47 68.85 -45.87
C LYS A 231 -2.58 69.41 -47.29
N SER A 232 -2.60 68.55 -48.28
CA SER A 232 -2.73 68.98 -49.69
C SER A 232 -4.03 69.69 -49.93
N ALA A 233 -5.14 69.25 -49.34
CA ALA A 233 -6.45 69.94 -49.45
C ALA A 233 -6.39 71.32 -48.76
N ALA A 234 -5.77 71.45 -47.60
CA ALA A 234 -5.59 72.71 -46.91
C ALA A 234 -4.68 73.67 -47.67
N GLU A 235 -3.59 73.17 -48.24
CA GLU A 235 -2.71 73.94 -49.11
C GLU A 235 -3.42 74.43 -50.38
N ALA A 236 -4.18 73.56 -51.07
CA ALA A 236 -4.95 73.94 -52.23
C ALA A 236 -5.99 75.02 -51.89
N GLU A 237 -6.67 74.89 -50.76
CA GLU A 237 -7.61 75.91 -50.28
C GLU A 237 -6.91 77.23 -49.93
N ALA A 238 -5.74 77.17 -49.28
CA ALA A 238 -4.93 78.35 -48.98
C ALA A 238 -4.44 79.07 -50.24
N ILE A 239 -4.06 78.30 -51.29
CA ILE A 239 -3.66 78.89 -52.62
C ILE A 239 -4.91 79.51 -53.33
N ARG A 240 -6.09 78.83 -53.23
CA ARG A 240 -7.35 79.37 -53.80
C ARG A 240 -7.71 80.67 -53.12
N LEU A 241 -7.72 80.74 -51.78
CA LEU A 241 -8.03 81.98 -51.06
C LEU A 241 -7.03 83.09 -51.28
N ARG A 242 -5.77 82.76 -51.41
CA ARG A 242 -4.72 83.74 -51.78
C ARG A 242 -4.90 84.29 -53.23
N GLY A 243 -5.29 83.39 -54.16
CA GLY A 243 -5.56 83.77 -55.54
C GLY A 243 -6.77 84.66 -55.63
N GLU A 244 -7.83 84.44 -54.84
CA GLU A 244 -9.01 85.32 -54.79
C GLU A 244 -8.68 86.68 -54.20
N ALA A 245 -7.92 86.70 -53.05
CA ALA A 245 -7.48 87.93 -52.42
C ALA A 245 -6.58 88.81 -53.35
N LEU A 246 -5.73 88.17 -54.17
CA LEU A 246 -4.87 88.84 -55.14
C LEU A 246 -5.67 89.40 -56.36
N ARG A 247 -6.77 88.70 -56.71
CA ARG A 247 -7.67 89.18 -57.76
C ARG A 247 -8.49 90.39 -57.35
N GLU A 248 -8.93 90.44 -56.07
CA GLU A 248 -9.69 91.54 -55.52
C GLU A 248 -8.82 92.80 -55.22
N ASN A 249 -7.54 92.64 -55.00
CA ASN A 249 -6.59 93.69 -54.66
C ASN A 249 -5.31 93.59 -55.55
N PRO A 250 -5.29 94.07 -56.77
CA PRO A 250 -4.10 94.04 -57.66
C PRO A 250 -2.83 94.64 -57.08
N GLY A 251 -2.93 95.58 -56.15
CA GLY A 251 -1.77 96.20 -55.48
C GLY A 251 -1.02 95.25 -54.52
N LEU A 252 -1.65 94.21 -54.04
CA LEU A 252 -1.06 93.15 -53.17
C LEU A 252 -0.06 92.33 -54.00
N VAL A 253 -0.20 92.15 -55.28
CA VAL A 253 0.73 91.45 -56.19
C VAL A 253 2.10 92.15 -56.16
N ALA A 254 2.11 93.46 -56.22
CA ALA A 254 3.32 94.28 -56.22
C ALA A 254 4.03 94.20 -54.84
N LEU A 255 3.24 94.19 -53.75
CA LEU A 255 3.78 94.08 -52.36
C LEU A 255 4.41 92.70 -52.08
N THR A 256 3.73 91.61 -52.45
CA THR A 256 4.17 90.21 -52.29
C THR A 256 5.37 89.92 -53.21
N THR A 257 5.49 90.58 -54.34
CA THR A 257 6.65 90.41 -55.19
C THR A 257 7.87 91.20 -54.58
N ALA A 258 7.59 92.33 -54.01
CA ALA A 258 8.64 93.11 -53.30
C ALA A 258 9.12 92.40 -52.01
N GLU A 259 8.27 91.78 -51.25
CA GLU A 259 8.63 91.01 -50.02
C GLU A 259 9.40 89.70 -50.31
N ARG A 260 9.23 89.09 -51.45
CA ARG A 260 9.96 87.88 -51.87
C ARG A 260 11.16 88.15 -52.78
N TRP A 261 11.41 89.42 -53.13
CA TRP A 261 12.56 89.80 -53.97
C TRP A 261 13.85 89.79 -53.11
N ASP A 262 14.79 88.98 -53.44
CA ASP A 262 16.11 88.84 -52.80
C ASP A 262 17.10 89.94 -53.20
N GLY A 263 16.65 90.98 -53.94
CA GLY A 263 17.49 92.11 -54.32
C GLY A 263 18.43 91.85 -55.47
N LYS A 264 18.32 90.69 -56.13
CA LYS A 264 19.19 90.40 -57.30
C LYS A 264 18.35 90.43 -58.58
N LEU A 265 18.91 91.08 -59.61
CA LEU A 265 18.36 91.05 -60.97
C LEU A 265 18.67 89.67 -61.57
N PRO A 266 17.70 89.06 -62.35
CA PRO A 266 18.02 87.81 -63.06
C PRO A 266 19.14 88.05 -64.04
N ASP A 267 20.21 87.26 -63.98
CA ASP A 267 21.24 87.26 -64.99
C ASP A 267 20.68 86.84 -66.34
N THR A 268 20.81 87.66 -67.35
CA THR A 268 20.44 87.41 -68.73
C THR A 268 21.34 86.44 -69.41
#